data_9931a6d6514839e56d7f31aabdb2438e
#
_entry.id   9931a6d6514839e56d7f31aabdb2438e
#
_cell.length_a   1.000
_cell.length_b   1.000
_cell.length_c   1.000
_cell.angle_alpha   90.00
_cell.angle_beta   90.00
_cell.angle_gamma   90.00
#
_symmetry.space_group_name_H-M   'P 1'
#
loop_
_entity.id
_entity.type
_entity.pdbx_description
1 polymer ?
#
loop_
_entity_poly.entity_id
_entity_poly.type
_entity_poly.pdbx_seq_one_letter_code
_entity_poly.pdbx_strand_id
1 'polypeptide(L)'
;MKVIICGAGQVGYSIASYLVRENNDVIVIDNNESIIDKLNNEMDANGVVGHASNPDILEAAGANEADLIVAVTEKDEVNMVACQVAHSLFNVPKKIARIRETSFTSARWSNLFSRAHLPIDKIISPEVEVAKSIYNCLKTPGTTNLISLAEDKVFLAGTICSDKCPVLNTQLKQIPILFPNIPLVVCMIARDNQIIVPSEDDQIYAGDEIYFFTDAAHLRRALTMFGHEEEQARHITIMGGGNVGKSLIEMIRSHDKRINLKVIEQDEKRAEKLSMTFPEIVILRGSGMDRDILREANIKSTETFIAVTEDDENNILASLIAKESGCERVISLANSSNYTSLTAKLGVDATVSPKTSTVSTIMQHVRRGRIKTLQAIYDGEAEIIEAEVSETSHLVNMSLSDLELPNEVIIGMIVRNDDILLPDPEIVIEPLDHIILMARSGQASKIEDMFTVQVDLF
;
A
#
# COMPACT_ATOMS: atom_id res chain seq x y z
N MET A 1 -4.31 -7.72 -21.12
CA MET A 1 -5.63 -7.05 -20.99
C MET A 1 -5.53 -5.67 -21.63
N LYS A 2 -6.65 -5.16 -22.18
CA LYS A 2 -6.75 -3.78 -22.65
C LYS A 2 -7.34 -2.89 -21.54
N VAL A 3 -6.56 -1.92 -21.05
CA VAL A 3 -6.93 -1.10 -19.91
C VAL A 3 -6.94 0.37 -20.29
N ILE A 4 -8.03 1.06 -19.99
CA ILE A 4 -8.15 2.50 -20.16
C ILE A 4 -8.00 3.18 -18.80
N ILE A 5 -7.08 4.13 -18.70
CA ILE A 5 -6.86 4.94 -17.50
C ILE A 5 -7.30 6.37 -17.79
N CYS A 6 -8.24 6.89 -17.03
CA CYS A 6 -8.71 8.26 -17.12
C CYS A 6 -8.02 9.11 -16.06
N GLY A 7 -7.13 10.00 -16.49
CA GLY A 7 -6.28 10.84 -15.67
C GLY A 7 -4.83 10.37 -15.66
N ALA A 8 -3.91 11.23 -16.13
CA ALA A 8 -2.47 10.98 -16.18
C ALA A 8 -1.69 11.70 -15.05
N GLY A 9 -2.38 12.10 -13.98
CA GLY A 9 -1.73 12.60 -12.76
C GLY A 9 -0.87 11.53 -12.08
N GLN A 10 -0.27 11.85 -10.92
CA GLN A 10 0.67 10.94 -10.22
C GLN A 10 0.14 9.51 -10.06
N VAL A 11 -1.13 9.34 -9.66
CA VAL A 11 -1.75 8.03 -9.47
C VAL A 11 -1.94 7.31 -10.81
N GLY A 12 -2.54 7.97 -11.81
CA GLY A 12 -2.80 7.37 -13.12
C GLY A 12 -1.51 7.01 -13.86
N TYR A 13 -0.50 7.87 -13.79
CA TYR A 13 0.83 7.60 -14.35
C TYR A 13 1.46 6.34 -13.71
N SER A 14 1.33 6.19 -12.39
CA SER A 14 1.89 5.04 -11.68
C SER A 14 1.18 3.73 -12.00
N ILE A 15 -0.16 3.79 -12.13
CA ILE A 15 -0.96 2.64 -12.57
C ILE A 15 -0.56 2.25 -13.99
N ALA A 16 -0.43 3.23 -14.90
CA ALA A 16 -0.01 2.99 -16.28
C ALA A 16 1.37 2.33 -16.33
N SER A 17 2.35 2.92 -15.64
CA SER A 17 3.72 2.38 -15.56
C SER A 17 3.76 0.94 -15.05
N TYR A 18 2.98 0.64 -14.02
CA TYR A 18 2.89 -0.70 -13.49
C TYR A 18 2.28 -1.69 -14.50
N LEU A 19 1.11 -1.33 -15.08
CA LEU A 19 0.40 -2.20 -16.03
C LEU A 19 1.18 -2.47 -17.32
N VAL A 20 1.93 -1.48 -17.79
CA VAL A 20 2.83 -1.64 -18.96
C VAL A 20 3.94 -2.64 -18.65
N ARG A 21 4.58 -2.56 -17.47
CA ARG A 21 5.60 -3.54 -17.03
C ARG A 21 5.05 -4.97 -16.98
N GLU A 22 3.75 -5.11 -16.71
CA GLU A 22 3.02 -6.38 -16.68
C GLU A 22 2.44 -6.77 -18.06
N ASN A 23 2.98 -6.21 -19.15
CA ASN A 23 2.60 -6.52 -20.54
C ASN A 23 1.11 -6.33 -20.84
N ASN A 24 0.44 -5.35 -20.22
CA ASN A 24 -0.92 -4.97 -20.60
C ASN A 24 -0.91 -3.90 -21.69
N ASP A 25 -1.95 -3.90 -22.53
CA ASP A 25 -2.23 -2.82 -23.49
C ASP A 25 -2.89 -1.66 -22.76
N VAL A 26 -2.14 -0.57 -22.53
CA VAL A 26 -2.55 0.56 -21.70
C VAL A 26 -2.78 1.80 -22.54
N ILE A 27 -3.99 2.36 -22.43
CA ILE A 27 -4.35 3.65 -23.01
C ILE A 27 -4.66 4.63 -21.88
N VAL A 28 -4.03 5.82 -21.93
CA VAL A 28 -4.22 6.86 -20.90
C VAL A 28 -4.89 8.07 -21.50
N ILE A 29 -5.98 8.54 -20.88
CA ILE A 29 -6.71 9.74 -21.30
C ILE A 29 -6.42 10.85 -20.31
N ASP A 30 -5.98 12.01 -20.81
CA ASP A 30 -5.88 13.22 -19.99
C ASP A 30 -6.17 14.46 -20.86
N ASN A 31 -6.70 15.52 -20.26
CA ASN A 31 -6.97 16.76 -20.96
C ASN A 31 -5.73 17.65 -21.12
N ASN A 32 -4.63 17.32 -20.48
CA ASN A 32 -3.36 18.03 -20.57
C ASN A 32 -2.43 17.36 -21.58
N GLU A 33 -2.27 18.00 -22.75
CA GLU A 33 -1.42 17.54 -23.85
C GLU A 33 0.04 17.30 -23.41
N SER A 34 0.60 18.19 -22.60
CA SER A 34 2.01 18.07 -22.18
C SER A 34 2.26 16.83 -21.29
N ILE A 35 1.26 16.41 -20.51
CA ILE A 35 1.35 15.19 -19.69
C ILE A 35 1.27 13.95 -20.59
N ILE A 36 0.39 13.97 -21.59
CA ILE A 36 0.25 12.88 -22.55
C ILE A 36 1.52 12.74 -23.40
N ASP A 37 2.10 13.84 -23.89
CA ASP A 37 3.37 13.83 -24.63
C ASP A 37 4.51 13.22 -23.80
N LYS A 38 4.60 13.62 -22.54
CA LYS A 38 5.58 13.04 -21.61
C LYS A 38 5.37 11.53 -21.43
N LEU A 39 4.13 11.10 -21.23
CA LEU A 39 3.78 9.69 -21.06
C LEU A 39 4.15 8.87 -22.30
N ASN A 40 3.82 9.32 -23.50
CA ASN A 40 4.13 8.64 -24.76
C ASN A 40 5.66 8.53 -25.01
N ASN A 41 6.47 9.43 -24.43
CA ASN A 41 7.93 9.40 -24.58
C ASN A 41 8.62 8.52 -23.52
N GLU A 42 8.00 8.32 -22.35
CA GLU A 42 8.64 7.67 -21.21
C GLU A 42 8.19 6.21 -21.01
N MET A 43 7.06 5.80 -21.58
CA MET A 43 6.54 4.46 -21.42
C MET A 43 5.85 3.92 -22.68
N ASP A 44 5.77 2.60 -22.80
CA ASP A 44 5.07 1.90 -23.87
C ASP A 44 3.54 1.88 -23.61
N ALA A 45 2.96 3.09 -23.56
CA ALA A 45 1.52 3.29 -23.39
C ALA A 45 1.03 4.31 -24.42
N ASN A 46 -0.23 4.18 -24.83
CA ASN A 46 -0.84 5.10 -25.79
C ASN A 46 -1.60 6.21 -25.07
N GLY A 47 -1.24 7.45 -25.31
CA GLY A 47 -1.92 8.63 -24.75
C GLY A 47 -2.98 9.20 -25.67
N VAL A 48 -4.15 9.55 -25.14
CA VAL A 48 -5.25 10.24 -25.82
C VAL A 48 -5.52 11.56 -25.12
N VAL A 49 -5.40 12.67 -25.84
CA VAL A 49 -5.71 14.00 -25.28
C VAL A 49 -7.22 14.24 -25.36
N GLY A 50 -7.85 14.46 -24.20
CA GLY A 50 -9.28 14.77 -24.14
C GLY A 50 -9.89 14.62 -22.76
N HIS A 51 -11.18 14.94 -22.68
CA HIS A 51 -11.93 14.83 -21.44
C HIS A 51 -12.49 13.43 -21.27
N ALA A 52 -12.12 12.75 -20.19
CA ALA A 52 -12.40 11.32 -19.98
C ALA A 52 -13.91 10.97 -19.89
N SER A 53 -14.79 11.92 -19.63
CA SER A 53 -16.24 11.70 -19.63
C SER A 53 -16.87 11.85 -21.03
N ASN A 54 -16.09 12.23 -22.06
CA ASN A 54 -16.62 12.40 -23.43
C ASN A 54 -16.67 11.03 -24.13
N PRO A 55 -17.83 10.62 -24.66
CA PRO A 55 -17.96 9.35 -25.40
C PRO A 55 -17.00 9.21 -26.57
N ASP A 56 -16.82 10.26 -27.38
CA ASP A 56 -15.94 10.22 -28.57
C ASP A 56 -14.47 9.98 -28.16
N ILE A 57 -14.04 10.53 -27.02
CA ILE A 57 -12.69 10.32 -26.49
C ILE A 57 -12.52 8.89 -25.97
N LEU A 58 -13.52 8.35 -25.28
CA LEU A 58 -13.51 6.97 -24.82
C LEU A 58 -13.51 6.00 -26.00
N GLU A 59 -14.28 6.28 -27.06
CA GLU A 59 -14.26 5.48 -28.30
C GLU A 59 -12.88 5.52 -28.97
N ALA A 60 -12.28 6.72 -29.11
CA ALA A 60 -10.94 6.88 -29.66
C ALA A 60 -9.87 6.16 -28.83
N ALA A 61 -10.06 6.05 -27.51
CA ALA A 61 -9.23 5.25 -26.62
C ALA A 61 -9.53 3.73 -26.71
N GLY A 62 -10.45 3.29 -27.57
CA GLY A 62 -10.77 1.89 -27.80
C GLY A 62 -11.62 1.26 -26.71
N ALA A 63 -12.55 2.01 -26.12
CA ALA A 63 -13.44 1.53 -25.06
C ALA A 63 -14.32 0.33 -25.49
N ASN A 64 -14.61 0.16 -26.78
CA ASN A 64 -15.33 -0.98 -27.32
C ASN A 64 -14.65 -2.33 -27.07
N GLU A 65 -13.34 -2.34 -26.89
CA GLU A 65 -12.52 -3.55 -26.71
C GLU A 65 -11.85 -3.59 -25.32
N ALA A 66 -12.11 -2.60 -24.48
CA ALA A 66 -11.47 -2.50 -23.18
C ALA A 66 -12.02 -3.53 -22.19
N ASP A 67 -11.14 -4.21 -21.49
CA ASP A 67 -11.47 -5.12 -20.38
C ASP A 67 -11.77 -4.37 -19.08
N LEU A 68 -11.12 -3.21 -18.91
CA LEU A 68 -11.15 -2.44 -17.68
C LEU A 68 -11.03 -0.93 -17.96
N ILE A 69 -11.79 -0.14 -17.22
CA ILE A 69 -11.56 1.30 -17.10
C ILE A 69 -11.22 1.67 -15.66
N VAL A 70 -10.20 2.51 -15.48
CA VAL A 70 -9.74 3.05 -14.19
C VAL A 70 -9.82 4.57 -14.24
N ALA A 71 -10.84 5.13 -13.61
CA ALA A 71 -11.09 6.58 -13.59
C ALA A 71 -10.49 7.20 -12.32
N VAL A 72 -9.36 7.92 -12.49
CA VAL A 72 -8.56 8.50 -11.38
C VAL A 72 -8.22 9.98 -11.60
N THR A 73 -9.10 10.71 -12.29
CA THR A 73 -8.96 12.16 -12.46
C THR A 73 -9.13 12.89 -11.12
N GLU A 74 -8.91 14.19 -11.10
CA GLU A 74 -9.09 15.00 -9.88
C GLU A 74 -10.54 15.14 -9.43
N LYS A 75 -11.52 14.98 -10.34
CA LYS A 75 -12.93 15.25 -10.09
C LYS A 75 -13.72 13.95 -10.00
N ASP A 76 -14.36 13.74 -8.85
CA ASP A 76 -15.20 12.56 -8.60
C ASP A 76 -16.32 12.43 -9.64
N GLU A 77 -16.95 13.57 -10.04
CA GLU A 77 -18.03 13.58 -11.01
C GLU A 77 -17.54 13.10 -12.40
N VAL A 78 -16.31 13.47 -12.80
CA VAL A 78 -15.71 13.04 -14.06
C VAL A 78 -15.46 11.53 -14.00
N ASN A 79 -14.95 11.02 -12.88
CA ASN A 79 -14.68 9.60 -12.69
C ASN A 79 -15.99 8.78 -12.74
N MET A 80 -17.04 9.27 -12.08
CA MET A 80 -18.37 8.65 -12.11
C MET A 80 -18.96 8.63 -13.53
N VAL A 81 -18.91 9.76 -14.24
CA VAL A 81 -19.46 9.87 -15.60
C VAL A 81 -18.65 9.01 -16.58
N ALA A 82 -17.32 8.99 -16.50
CA ALA A 82 -16.48 8.13 -17.34
C ALA A 82 -16.86 6.65 -17.19
N CYS A 83 -17.04 6.16 -15.95
CA CYS A 83 -17.50 4.80 -15.70
C CYS A 83 -18.92 4.55 -16.22
N GLN A 84 -19.83 5.52 -16.08
CA GLN A 84 -21.20 5.41 -16.61
C GLN A 84 -21.22 5.31 -18.12
N VAL A 85 -20.46 6.15 -18.82
CA VAL A 85 -20.35 6.13 -20.29
C VAL A 85 -19.73 4.82 -20.76
N ALA A 86 -18.62 4.40 -20.13
CA ALA A 86 -17.96 3.13 -20.42
C ALA A 86 -18.90 1.92 -20.27
N HIS A 87 -19.77 1.95 -19.27
CA HIS A 87 -20.78 0.91 -19.08
C HIS A 87 -21.88 0.97 -20.15
N SER A 88 -22.49 2.14 -20.32
CA SER A 88 -23.75 2.26 -21.08
C SER A 88 -23.57 2.21 -22.60
N LEU A 89 -22.44 2.71 -23.11
CA LEU A 89 -22.17 2.79 -24.54
C LEU A 89 -21.21 1.70 -25.03
N PHE A 90 -20.24 1.31 -24.21
CA PHE A 90 -19.15 0.41 -24.62
C PHE A 90 -19.16 -0.95 -23.92
N ASN A 91 -20.04 -1.15 -22.93
CA ASN A 91 -20.16 -2.39 -22.16
C ASN A 91 -18.83 -2.86 -21.52
N VAL A 92 -17.96 -1.93 -21.11
CA VAL A 92 -16.71 -2.27 -20.44
C VAL A 92 -17.01 -3.12 -19.21
N PRO A 93 -16.43 -4.34 -19.10
CA PRO A 93 -16.81 -5.30 -18.08
C PRO A 93 -16.53 -4.82 -16.66
N LYS A 94 -15.36 -4.18 -16.42
CA LYS A 94 -14.90 -3.79 -15.09
C LYS A 94 -14.60 -2.30 -15.03
N LYS A 95 -15.10 -1.65 -13.99
CA LYS A 95 -15.00 -0.19 -13.80
C LYS A 95 -14.54 0.13 -12.39
N ILE A 96 -13.42 0.81 -12.29
CA ILE A 96 -12.81 1.26 -11.03
C ILE A 96 -12.83 2.79 -11.03
N ALA A 97 -13.29 3.41 -9.96
CA ALA A 97 -13.29 4.86 -9.85
C ALA A 97 -12.69 5.32 -8.53
N ARG A 98 -11.93 6.40 -8.61
CA ARG A 98 -11.50 7.17 -7.45
C ARG A 98 -12.62 8.11 -7.03
N ILE A 99 -13.04 8.00 -5.76
CA ILE A 99 -14.03 8.87 -5.13
C ILE A 99 -13.44 9.37 -3.82
N ARG A 100 -13.24 10.68 -3.71
CA ARG A 100 -12.66 11.37 -2.54
C ARG A 100 -13.70 11.81 -1.54
N GLU A 101 -14.85 12.27 -2.04
CA GLU A 101 -15.91 12.81 -1.18
C GLU A 101 -16.63 11.68 -0.47
N THR A 102 -16.45 11.61 0.85
CA THR A 102 -16.97 10.54 1.70
C THR A 102 -18.50 10.52 1.76
N SER A 103 -19.18 11.62 1.41
CA SER A 103 -20.64 11.66 1.34
C SER A 103 -21.19 10.67 0.31
N PHE A 104 -20.50 10.45 -0.82
CA PHE A 104 -20.92 9.48 -1.83
C PHE A 104 -20.79 8.02 -1.36
N THR A 105 -19.85 7.73 -0.48
CA THR A 105 -19.58 6.35 0.00
C THR A 105 -20.28 6.05 1.32
N SER A 106 -21.08 6.97 1.83
CA SER A 106 -21.87 6.79 3.04
C SER A 106 -22.82 5.60 2.93
N ALA A 107 -22.95 4.80 4.01
CA ALA A 107 -23.87 3.68 4.09
C ALA A 107 -25.32 4.03 3.72
N ARG A 108 -25.74 5.29 3.96
CA ARG A 108 -27.04 5.83 3.58
C ARG A 108 -27.29 5.76 2.06
N TRP A 109 -26.24 5.85 1.24
CA TRP A 109 -26.29 5.92 -0.21
C TRP A 109 -25.65 4.67 -0.87
N SER A 110 -25.61 3.56 -0.15
CA SER A 110 -24.95 2.31 -0.60
C SER A 110 -25.41 1.81 -1.97
N ASN A 111 -26.66 2.11 -2.38
CA ASN A 111 -27.21 1.72 -3.67
C ASN A 111 -26.75 2.58 -4.85
N LEU A 112 -26.10 3.73 -4.59
CA LEU A 112 -25.68 4.68 -5.63
C LEU A 112 -24.79 4.00 -6.69
N PHE A 113 -23.86 3.17 -6.26
CA PHE A 113 -22.88 2.51 -7.12
C PHE A 113 -23.28 1.09 -7.56
N SER A 114 -24.58 0.85 -7.65
CA SER A 114 -25.10 -0.40 -8.22
C SER A 114 -25.15 -0.35 -9.75
N ARG A 115 -25.20 -1.51 -10.40
CA ARG A 115 -25.35 -1.61 -11.87
C ARG A 115 -26.56 -0.89 -12.43
N ALA A 116 -27.60 -0.73 -11.61
CA ALA A 116 -28.85 -0.05 -12.03
C ALA A 116 -28.75 1.48 -11.99
N HIS A 117 -27.74 2.04 -11.29
CA HIS A 117 -27.56 3.48 -11.13
C HIS A 117 -26.23 3.94 -11.72
N LEU A 118 -25.17 4.02 -10.90
CA LEU A 118 -23.81 4.34 -11.34
C LEU A 118 -22.94 3.06 -11.27
N PRO A 119 -22.69 2.39 -12.38
CA PRO A 119 -22.10 1.04 -12.41
C PRO A 119 -20.57 1.10 -12.17
N ILE A 120 -20.16 1.31 -10.93
CA ILE A 120 -18.78 1.27 -10.49
C ILE A 120 -18.59 -0.02 -9.69
N ASP A 121 -17.71 -0.90 -10.19
CA ASP A 121 -17.48 -2.21 -9.57
C ASP A 121 -16.59 -2.09 -8.31
N LYS A 122 -15.69 -1.09 -8.31
CA LYS A 122 -14.84 -0.78 -7.15
C LYS A 122 -14.59 0.70 -7.01
N ILE A 123 -14.81 1.20 -5.81
CA ILE A 123 -14.44 2.57 -5.42
C ILE A 123 -13.11 2.53 -4.68
N ILE A 124 -12.24 3.47 -4.99
CA ILE A 124 -10.97 3.68 -4.34
C ILE A 124 -10.93 5.08 -3.75
N SER A 125 -10.58 5.15 -2.48
CA SER A 125 -10.28 6.40 -1.79
C SER A 125 -8.83 6.35 -1.30
N PRO A 126 -7.89 6.96 -2.04
CA PRO A 126 -6.49 6.98 -1.64
C PRO A 126 -6.28 7.49 -0.22
N GLU A 127 -7.10 8.46 0.19
CA GLU A 127 -7.04 9.07 1.51
C GLU A 127 -7.37 8.08 2.63
N VAL A 128 -8.33 7.18 2.40
CA VAL A 128 -8.70 6.13 3.34
C VAL A 128 -7.62 5.02 3.36
N GLU A 129 -7.08 4.65 2.21
CA GLU A 129 -6.02 3.64 2.13
C GLU A 129 -4.74 4.11 2.84
N VAL A 130 -4.37 5.38 2.67
CA VAL A 130 -3.25 6.00 3.40
C VAL A 130 -3.51 6.02 4.90
N ALA A 131 -4.70 6.45 5.32
CA ALA A 131 -5.07 6.47 6.72
C ALA A 131 -5.00 5.07 7.35
N LYS A 132 -5.41 4.03 6.60
CA LYS A 132 -5.30 2.62 7.00
C LYS A 132 -3.84 2.18 7.15
N SER A 133 -2.97 2.54 6.20
CA SER A 133 -1.54 2.23 6.27
C SER A 133 -0.89 2.89 7.49
N ILE A 134 -1.16 4.18 7.73
CA ILE A 134 -0.67 4.90 8.92
C ILE A 134 -1.21 4.26 10.22
N TYR A 135 -2.49 3.90 10.24
CA TYR A 135 -3.10 3.26 11.40
C TYR A 135 -2.46 1.90 11.72
N ASN A 136 -2.14 1.11 10.69
CA ASN A 136 -1.43 -0.15 10.86
C ASN A 136 -0.03 0.07 11.47
N CYS A 137 0.72 1.08 11.00
CA CYS A 137 2.00 1.46 11.60
C CYS A 137 1.84 1.93 13.06
N LEU A 138 0.75 2.62 13.41
CA LEU A 138 0.45 3.02 14.80
C LEU A 138 0.18 1.82 15.72
N LYS A 139 -0.57 0.83 15.21
CA LYS A 139 -0.88 -0.39 15.98
C LYS A 139 0.35 -1.25 16.25
N THR A 140 1.33 -1.18 15.37
CA THR A 140 2.53 -2.01 15.43
C THR A 140 3.78 -1.13 15.35
N PRO A 141 4.18 -0.50 16.48
CA PRO A 141 5.37 0.30 16.53
C PRO A 141 6.62 -0.50 16.12
N GLY A 142 7.62 0.19 15.56
CA GLY A 142 8.80 -0.45 15.00
C GLY A 142 8.63 -0.87 13.53
N THR A 143 7.42 -0.83 12.96
CA THR A 143 7.23 -1.11 11.54
C THR A 143 7.32 0.16 10.69
N THR A 144 7.97 0.05 9.52
CA THR A 144 7.92 1.03 8.43
C THR A 144 6.75 0.76 7.51
N ASN A 145 6.40 -0.54 7.36
CA ASN A 145 5.28 -1.03 6.57
C ASN A 145 4.66 -2.25 7.26
N LEU A 146 3.34 -2.42 7.13
CA LEU A 146 2.63 -3.59 7.65
C LEU A 146 1.50 -3.98 6.71
N ILE A 147 1.59 -5.18 6.16
CA ILE A 147 0.60 -5.76 5.26
C ILE A 147 0.01 -7.00 5.92
N SER A 148 -1.32 -7.05 5.99
CA SER A 148 -2.06 -8.21 6.44
C SER A 148 -2.40 -9.11 5.26
N LEU A 149 -2.21 -10.41 5.42
CA LEU A 149 -2.39 -11.47 4.42
C LEU A 149 -3.16 -12.63 5.06
N ALA A 150 -3.78 -13.45 4.23
CA ALA A 150 -4.53 -14.62 4.66
C ALA A 150 -5.51 -14.32 5.82
N GLU A 151 -6.35 -13.28 5.66
CA GLU A 151 -7.37 -12.89 6.63
C GLU A 151 -6.78 -12.57 8.03
N ASP A 152 -5.72 -11.75 8.07
CA ASP A 152 -4.99 -11.33 9.27
C ASP A 152 -4.20 -12.45 9.99
N LYS A 153 -3.98 -13.60 9.37
CA LYS A 153 -3.19 -14.70 9.95
C LYS A 153 -1.69 -14.51 9.77
N VAL A 154 -1.28 -14.02 8.61
CA VAL A 154 0.10 -13.75 8.24
C VAL A 154 0.30 -12.27 8.03
N PHE A 155 1.42 -11.75 8.49
CA PHE A 155 1.83 -10.37 8.26
C PHE A 155 3.16 -10.31 7.52
N LEU A 156 3.24 -9.44 6.55
CA LEU A 156 4.51 -8.89 6.10
C LEU A 156 4.77 -7.62 6.89
N ALA A 157 5.91 -7.54 7.54
CA ALA A 157 6.36 -6.35 8.24
C ALA A 157 7.68 -5.84 7.65
N GLY A 158 7.74 -4.54 7.39
CA GLY A 158 8.98 -3.81 7.14
C GLY A 158 9.48 -3.18 8.43
N THR A 159 10.79 -3.24 8.70
CA THR A 159 11.40 -2.64 9.88
C THR A 159 12.85 -2.24 9.61
N ILE A 160 13.32 -1.17 10.24
CA ILE A 160 14.72 -0.73 10.12
C ILE A 160 15.52 -1.31 11.29
N CYS A 161 16.59 -2.03 10.98
CA CYS A 161 17.49 -2.55 12.00
C CYS A 161 18.32 -1.44 12.65
N SER A 162 18.06 -1.17 13.91
CA SER A 162 18.84 -0.22 14.70
C SER A 162 20.18 -0.83 15.17
N ASP A 163 21.09 0.00 15.67
CA ASP A 163 22.34 -0.47 16.31
C ASP A 163 22.11 -1.39 17.52
N LYS A 164 20.89 -1.42 18.05
CA LYS A 164 20.49 -2.29 19.18
C LYS A 164 19.90 -3.62 18.73
N CYS A 165 19.81 -3.87 17.43
CA CYS A 165 19.22 -5.08 16.90
C CYS A 165 20.01 -6.33 17.32
N PRO A 166 19.41 -7.29 18.05
CA PRO A 166 20.10 -8.50 18.54
C PRO A 166 20.68 -9.40 17.45
N VAL A 167 20.13 -9.35 16.23
CA VAL A 167 20.56 -10.21 15.10
C VAL A 167 21.50 -9.50 14.13
N LEU A 168 22.14 -8.40 14.52
CA LEU A 168 23.16 -7.76 13.69
C LEU A 168 24.32 -8.69 13.41
N ASN A 169 24.84 -8.64 12.17
CA ASN A 169 25.95 -9.46 11.68
C ASN A 169 25.68 -10.97 11.76
N THR A 170 24.40 -11.36 11.87
CA THR A 170 23.97 -12.76 11.93
C THR A 170 23.52 -13.20 10.54
N GLN A 171 23.96 -14.38 10.09
CA GLN A 171 23.47 -14.98 8.85
C GLN A 171 22.02 -15.43 8.99
N LEU A 172 21.22 -15.27 7.95
CA LEU A 172 19.78 -15.58 7.99
C LEU A 172 19.51 -17.04 8.40
N LYS A 173 20.33 -18.00 7.96
CA LYS A 173 20.22 -19.41 8.36
C LYS A 173 20.37 -19.66 9.85
N GLN A 174 20.96 -18.73 10.61
CA GLN A 174 21.14 -18.86 12.07
C GLN A 174 19.91 -18.33 12.84
N ILE A 175 19.08 -17.52 12.22
CA ILE A 175 17.90 -16.92 12.88
C ILE A 175 16.94 -17.98 13.43
N PRO A 176 16.53 -19.00 12.66
CA PRO A 176 15.67 -20.07 13.18
C PRO A 176 16.30 -20.88 14.32
N ILE A 177 17.62 -20.98 14.35
CA ILE A 177 18.36 -21.67 15.42
C ILE A 177 18.36 -20.84 16.71
N LEU A 178 18.54 -19.52 16.59
CA LEU A 178 18.56 -18.61 17.73
C LEU A 178 17.15 -18.36 18.29
N PHE A 179 16.14 -18.39 17.43
CA PHE A 179 14.73 -18.09 17.77
C PHE A 179 13.78 -19.18 17.24
N PRO A 180 13.91 -20.45 17.71
CA PRO A 180 13.21 -21.60 17.14
C PRO A 180 11.68 -21.55 17.26
N ASN A 181 11.14 -20.68 18.12
CA ASN A 181 9.71 -20.56 18.36
C ASN A 181 9.08 -19.33 17.66
N ILE A 182 9.76 -18.73 16.70
CA ILE A 182 9.22 -17.61 15.94
C ILE A 182 9.20 -18.01 14.45
N PRO A 183 8.01 -18.28 13.90
CA PRO A 183 7.88 -18.52 12.47
C PRO A 183 8.18 -17.23 11.71
N LEU A 184 9.34 -17.13 11.08
CA LEU A 184 9.82 -15.94 10.42
C LEU A 184 10.59 -16.28 9.17
N VAL A 185 10.29 -15.57 8.07
CA VAL A 185 11.03 -15.63 6.82
C VAL A 185 11.40 -14.21 6.39
N VAL A 186 12.68 -13.90 6.37
CA VAL A 186 13.18 -12.63 5.78
C VAL A 186 13.12 -12.78 4.27
N CYS A 187 12.33 -11.93 3.61
CA CYS A 187 12.09 -12.03 2.18
C CYS A 187 12.77 -10.91 1.36
N MET A 188 13.13 -9.79 1.99
CA MET A 188 13.78 -8.68 1.32
C MET A 188 14.63 -7.88 2.29
N ILE A 189 15.77 -7.41 1.84
CA ILE A 189 16.64 -6.46 2.55
C ILE A 189 16.84 -5.25 1.63
N ALA A 190 16.47 -4.06 2.09
CA ALA A 190 16.80 -2.82 1.41
C ALA A 190 18.03 -2.19 2.10
N ARG A 191 19.11 -2.08 1.36
CA ARG A 191 20.41 -1.55 1.79
C ARG A 191 20.93 -0.56 0.76
N ASP A 192 21.31 0.63 1.16
CA ASP A 192 21.85 1.67 0.28
C ASP A 192 20.98 1.98 -0.94
N ASN A 193 19.65 1.98 -0.77
CA ASN A 193 18.64 2.14 -1.83
C ASN A 193 18.62 1.00 -2.87
N GLN A 194 19.20 -0.16 -2.56
CA GLN A 194 19.13 -1.35 -3.39
C GLN A 194 18.33 -2.44 -2.70
N ILE A 195 17.52 -3.14 -3.47
CA ILE A 195 16.80 -4.33 -3.01
C ILE A 195 17.70 -5.54 -3.18
N ILE A 196 17.82 -6.30 -2.12
CA ILE A 196 18.48 -7.59 -2.07
C ILE A 196 17.40 -8.64 -1.78
N VAL A 197 17.26 -9.62 -2.66
CA VAL A 197 16.51 -10.83 -2.38
C VAL A 197 17.49 -11.76 -1.65
N PRO A 198 17.31 -11.97 -0.34
CA PRO A 198 18.34 -12.55 0.48
C PRO A 198 18.47 -14.06 0.28
N SER A 199 19.69 -14.55 0.40
CA SER A 199 20.03 -15.95 0.57
C SER A 199 20.26 -16.30 2.05
N GLU A 200 20.34 -17.56 2.38
CA GLU A 200 20.58 -18.03 3.75
C GLU A 200 21.91 -17.55 4.34
N ASP A 201 22.91 -17.26 3.49
CA ASP A 201 24.25 -16.80 3.90
C ASP A 201 24.34 -15.28 4.08
N ASP A 202 23.33 -14.52 3.65
CA ASP A 202 23.31 -13.09 3.82
C ASP A 202 23.18 -12.68 5.28
N GLN A 203 23.74 -11.50 5.61
CA GLN A 203 23.77 -10.95 6.96
C GLN A 203 23.00 -9.65 7.03
N ILE A 204 22.45 -9.40 8.22
CA ILE A 204 21.73 -8.18 8.58
C ILE A 204 22.70 -7.17 9.16
N TYR A 205 22.65 -5.93 8.69
CA TYR A 205 23.46 -4.82 9.20
C TYR A 205 22.60 -3.68 9.77
N ALA A 206 23.20 -2.87 10.61
CA ALA A 206 22.55 -1.68 11.12
C ALA A 206 22.21 -0.72 9.97
N GLY A 207 20.99 -0.18 9.98
CA GLY A 207 20.45 0.66 8.93
C GLY A 207 19.78 -0.08 7.78
N ASP A 208 19.86 -1.41 7.72
CA ASP A 208 19.07 -2.20 6.76
C ASP A 208 17.57 -2.04 7.06
N GLU A 209 16.77 -1.83 6.04
CA GLU A 209 15.33 -2.03 6.12
C GLU A 209 15.00 -3.45 5.71
N ILE A 210 14.45 -4.23 6.63
CA ILE A 210 14.16 -5.66 6.45
C ILE A 210 12.67 -5.86 6.31
N TYR A 211 12.30 -6.67 5.33
CA TYR A 211 10.94 -7.16 5.16
C TYR A 211 10.89 -8.65 5.48
N PHE A 212 9.97 -9.02 6.35
CA PHE A 212 9.82 -10.40 6.79
C PHE A 212 8.36 -10.80 6.95
N PHE A 213 8.09 -12.07 6.69
CA PHE A 213 6.81 -12.69 6.99
C PHE A 213 6.84 -13.29 8.39
N THR A 214 5.72 -13.17 9.09
CA THR A 214 5.49 -13.85 10.38
C THR A 214 3.98 -14.00 10.61
N ASP A 215 3.58 -14.82 11.58
CA ASP A 215 2.19 -14.90 11.98
C ASP A 215 1.76 -13.77 12.94
N ALA A 216 0.45 -13.62 13.12
CA ALA A 216 -0.12 -12.59 13.98
C ALA A 216 0.32 -12.70 15.45
N ALA A 217 0.51 -13.91 15.97
CA ALA A 217 0.84 -14.15 17.38
C ALA A 217 2.30 -13.79 17.69
N HIS A 218 3.18 -13.88 16.70
CA HIS A 218 4.62 -13.69 16.87
C HIS A 218 5.14 -12.35 16.34
N LEU A 219 4.32 -11.53 15.66
CA LEU A 219 4.73 -10.27 15.05
C LEU A 219 5.49 -9.35 16.02
N ARG A 220 4.98 -9.17 17.24
CA ARG A 220 5.66 -8.32 18.24
C ARG A 220 7.00 -8.89 18.68
N ARG A 221 7.08 -10.22 18.86
CA ARG A 221 8.34 -10.89 19.21
C ARG A 221 9.36 -10.83 18.08
N ALA A 222 8.90 -10.93 16.83
CA ALA A 222 9.74 -10.76 15.66
C ALA A 222 10.33 -9.35 15.58
N LEU A 223 9.53 -8.30 15.86
CA LEU A 223 10.04 -6.93 15.92
C LEU A 223 11.08 -6.73 17.03
N THR A 224 10.91 -7.37 18.20
CA THR A 224 11.91 -7.35 19.28
C THR A 224 13.26 -7.94 18.82
N MET A 225 13.25 -8.97 17.97
CA MET A 225 14.50 -9.52 17.39
C MET A 225 15.24 -8.49 16.53
N PHE A 226 14.52 -7.58 15.89
CA PHE A 226 15.09 -6.50 15.10
C PHE A 226 15.36 -5.22 15.88
N GLY A 227 15.21 -5.27 17.22
CA GLY A 227 15.57 -4.18 18.14
C GLY A 227 14.44 -3.21 18.44
N HIS A 228 13.19 -3.61 18.24
CA HIS A 228 12.00 -2.79 18.48
C HIS A 228 11.17 -3.32 19.65
N GLU A 229 11.11 -2.53 20.72
CA GLU A 229 10.37 -2.83 21.95
C GLU A 229 9.33 -1.74 22.28
N GLU A 230 9.10 -0.81 21.34
CA GLU A 230 8.22 0.34 21.53
C GLU A 230 6.78 -0.09 21.84
N GLU A 231 6.15 0.61 22.77
CA GLU A 231 4.72 0.42 23.07
C GLU A 231 3.83 1.21 22.11
N GLN A 232 2.54 0.82 22.04
CA GLN A 232 1.55 1.56 21.26
C GLN A 232 1.35 2.96 21.84
N ALA A 233 1.39 3.96 20.97
CA ALA A 233 1.25 5.35 21.34
C ALA A 233 -0.16 5.64 21.90
N ARG A 234 -0.19 6.37 23.02
CA ARG A 234 -1.41 6.90 23.63
C ARG A 234 -1.59 8.40 23.44
N HIS A 235 -0.50 9.11 23.13
CA HIS A 235 -0.47 10.54 22.86
C HIS A 235 -0.01 10.77 21.44
N ILE A 236 -0.96 11.13 20.56
CA ILE A 236 -0.71 11.30 19.13
C ILE A 236 -1.04 12.73 18.73
N THR A 237 -0.14 13.36 17.98
CA THR A 237 -0.38 14.66 17.34
C THR A 237 -0.38 14.50 15.84
N ILE A 238 -1.46 14.91 15.17
CA ILE A 238 -1.63 14.86 13.71
C ILE A 238 -1.46 16.28 13.16
N MET A 239 -0.56 16.48 12.20
CA MET A 239 -0.45 17.70 11.42
C MET A 239 -1.15 17.52 10.08
N GLY A 240 -2.20 18.29 9.85
CA GLY A 240 -3.06 18.24 8.67
C GLY A 240 -4.42 17.64 8.97
N GLY A 241 -5.45 18.48 8.90
CA GLY A 241 -6.85 18.11 9.08
C GLY A 241 -7.61 17.90 7.77
N GLY A 242 -6.89 17.63 6.68
CA GLY A 242 -7.45 17.28 5.37
C GLY A 242 -8.14 15.91 5.37
N ASN A 243 -8.44 15.39 4.18
CA ASN A 243 -9.16 14.12 4.04
C ASN A 243 -8.42 12.94 4.69
N VAL A 244 -7.08 12.86 4.53
CA VAL A 244 -6.26 11.81 5.18
C VAL A 244 -6.33 11.94 6.70
N GLY A 245 -6.07 13.14 7.23
CA GLY A 245 -6.11 13.39 8.68
C GLY A 245 -7.47 13.07 9.28
N LYS A 246 -8.56 13.51 8.63
CA LYS A 246 -9.92 13.20 9.05
C LYS A 246 -10.20 11.70 9.06
N SER A 247 -9.86 10.98 7.98
CA SER A 247 -10.05 9.53 7.89
C SER A 247 -9.24 8.79 8.97
N LEU A 248 -8.01 9.25 9.24
CA LEU A 248 -7.18 8.70 10.31
C LEU A 248 -7.80 8.92 11.70
N ILE A 249 -8.31 10.12 11.98
CA ILE A 249 -9.03 10.43 13.23
C ILE A 249 -10.23 9.49 13.41
N GLU A 250 -11.08 9.37 12.39
CA GLU A 250 -12.26 8.50 12.41
C GLU A 250 -11.85 7.03 12.69
N MET A 251 -10.79 6.55 12.04
CA MET A 251 -10.28 5.21 12.23
C MET A 251 -9.74 4.99 13.64
N ILE A 252 -8.92 5.88 14.17
CA ILE A 252 -8.41 5.77 15.55
C ILE A 252 -9.57 5.78 16.54
N ARG A 253 -10.54 6.69 16.38
CA ARG A 253 -11.69 6.81 17.28
C ARG A 253 -12.63 5.61 17.25
N SER A 254 -12.77 4.95 16.10
CA SER A 254 -13.59 3.75 16.00
C SER A 254 -12.99 2.54 16.73
N HIS A 255 -11.66 2.49 16.86
CA HIS A 255 -10.97 1.35 17.46
C HIS A 255 -10.51 1.59 18.90
N ASP A 256 -9.99 2.76 19.23
CA ASP A 256 -9.56 3.09 20.60
C ASP A 256 -9.84 4.57 20.98
N LYS A 257 -10.87 4.75 21.79
CA LYS A 257 -11.26 6.06 22.30
C LYS A 257 -10.33 6.62 23.38
N ARG A 258 -9.42 5.80 23.93
CA ARG A 258 -8.51 6.20 25.02
C ARG A 258 -7.28 6.94 24.53
N ILE A 259 -7.02 6.87 23.21
CA ILE A 259 -5.89 7.59 22.60
C ILE A 259 -6.15 9.09 22.69
N ASN A 260 -5.21 9.82 23.25
CA ASN A 260 -5.25 11.28 23.33
C ASN A 260 -4.77 11.85 21.98
N LEU A 261 -5.70 12.41 21.21
CA LEU A 261 -5.43 12.99 19.89
C LEU A 261 -5.39 14.52 19.99
N LYS A 262 -4.40 15.10 19.32
CA LYS A 262 -4.34 16.52 19.00
C LYS A 262 -4.17 16.67 17.49
N VAL A 263 -4.72 17.75 16.94
CA VAL A 263 -4.60 18.05 15.51
C VAL A 263 -4.07 19.47 15.35
N ILE A 264 -3.08 19.66 14.50
CA ILE A 264 -2.59 20.98 14.08
C ILE A 264 -3.09 21.21 12.67
N GLU A 265 -3.89 22.26 12.46
CA GLU A 265 -4.44 22.63 11.16
C GLU A 265 -4.27 24.14 10.92
N GLN A 266 -3.75 24.47 9.73
CA GLN A 266 -3.43 25.86 9.40
C GLN A 266 -4.66 26.61 8.87
N ASP A 267 -5.54 25.93 8.13
CA ASP A 267 -6.76 26.54 7.58
C ASP A 267 -7.82 26.71 8.66
N GLU A 268 -8.26 27.94 8.88
CA GLU A 268 -9.23 28.31 9.91
C GLU A 268 -10.56 27.59 9.76
N LYS A 269 -11.12 27.57 8.54
CA LYS A 269 -12.44 26.97 8.29
C LYS A 269 -12.41 25.46 8.49
N ARG A 270 -11.28 24.84 8.13
CA ARG A 270 -11.07 23.41 8.31
C ARG A 270 -10.88 23.06 9.79
N ALA A 271 -10.12 23.86 10.52
CA ALA A 271 -9.94 23.72 11.97
C ALA A 271 -11.29 23.85 12.72
N GLU A 272 -12.11 24.84 12.39
CA GLU A 272 -13.47 25.02 12.94
C GLU A 272 -14.36 23.81 12.63
N LYS A 273 -14.39 23.34 11.37
CA LYS A 273 -15.18 22.17 10.97
C LYS A 273 -14.75 20.91 11.72
N LEU A 274 -13.45 20.70 11.90
CA LEU A 274 -12.92 19.57 12.67
C LEU A 274 -13.33 19.65 14.15
N SER A 275 -13.21 20.82 14.76
CA SER A 275 -13.62 21.06 16.15
C SER A 275 -15.12 20.77 16.38
N MET A 276 -15.98 21.12 15.40
CA MET A 276 -17.40 20.79 15.46
C MET A 276 -17.67 19.27 15.26
N THR A 277 -16.86 18.62 14.42
CA THR A 277 -17.04 17.19 14.09
C THR A 277 -16.50 16.28 15.19
N PHE A 278 -15.41 16.68 15.84
CA PHE A 278 -14.71 15.91 16.88
C PHE A 278 -14.50 16.75 18.14
N PRO A 279 -15.56 17.06 18.90
CA PRO A 279 -15.48 17.98 20.04
C PRO A 279 -14.57 17.47 21.18
N GLU A 280 -14.24 16.19 21.20
CA GLU A 280 -13.34 15.58 22.19
C GLU A 280 -11.86 15.68 21.81
N ILE A 281 -11.52 16.22 20.64
CA ILE A 281 -10.14 16.34 20.14
C ILE A 281 -9.68 17.79 20.26
N VAL A 282 -8.47 18.00 20.73
CA VAL A 282 -7.85 19.34 20.77
C VAL A 282 -7.38 19.69 19.36
N ILE A 283 -7.97 20.73 18.79
CA ILE A 283 -7.58 21.28 17.49
C ILE A 283 -6.80 22.59 17.73
N LEU A 284 -5.54 22.61 17.28
CA LEU A 284 -4.66 23.78 17.36
C LEU A 284 -4.58 24.43 15.97
N ARG A 285 -4.92 25.72 15.90
CA ARG A 285 -4.80 26.45 14.63
C ARG A 285 -3.38 26.98 14.47
N GLY A 286 -2.67 26.54 13.44
CA GLY A 286 -1.32 27.01 13.13
C GLY A 286 -0.54 26.08 12.22
N SER A 287 0.72 26.41 12.01
CA SER A 287 1.64 25.60 11.21
C SER A 287 2.36 24.57 12.09
N GLY A 288 2.43 23.31 11.65
CA GLY A 288 3.22 22.28 12.33
C GLY A 288 4.73 22.49 12.24
N MET A 289 5.20 23.45 11.47
CA MET A 289 6.61 23.88 11.46
C MET A 289 6.91 24.98 12.51
N ASP A 290 5.86 25.56 13.12
CA ASP A 290 6.01 26.59 14.15
C ASP A 290 6.29 25.93 15.50
N ARG A 291 7.48 26.24 16.07
CA ARG A 291 7.90 25.70 17.37
C ARG A 291 7.01 26.12 18.53
N ASP A 292 6.30 27.26 18.43
CA ASP A 292 5.38 27.69 19.47
C ASP A 292 4.09 26.87 19.43
N ILE A 293 3.57 26.56 18.24
CA ILE A 293 2.45 25.64 18.06
C ILE A 293 2.80 24.22 18.52
N LEU A 294 4.00 23.73 18.18
CA LEU A 294 4.47 22.41 18.66
C LEU A 294 4.62 22.37 20.19
N ARG A 295 5.02 23.50 20.79
CA ARG A 295 5.08 23.62 22.27
C ARG A 295 3.69 23.63 22.88
N GLU A 296 2.72 24.33 22.27
CA GLU A 296 1.31 24.34 22.70
C GLU A 296 0.70 22.95 22.56
N ALA A 297 1.03 22.20 21.49
CA ALA A 297 0.68 20.80 21.32
C ALA A 297 1.31 19.89 22.37
N ASN A 298 2.27 20.37 23.17
CA ASN A 298 3.07 19.60 24.11
C ASN A 298 3.81 18.45 23.42
N ILE A 299 4.56 18.79 22.36
CA ILE A 299 5.21 17.79 21.48
C ILE A 299 6.19 16.87 22.24
N LYS A 300 6.80 17.35 23.33
CA LYS A 300 7.70 16.54 24.18
C LYS A 300 7.03 15.35 24.85
N SER A 301 5.72 15.40 25.06
CA SER A 301 4.92 14.29 25.60
C SER A 301 4.12 13.57 24.52
N THR A 302 4.33 13.91 23.26
CA THR A 302 3.73 13.23 22.12
C THR A 302 4.60 12.02 21.78
N GLU A 303 4.03 10.83 21.87
CA GLU A 303 4.74 9.59 21.55
C GLU A 303 4.83 9.38 20.03
N THR A 304 3.80 9.80 19.28
CA THR A 304 3.84 9.75 17.82
C THR A 304 3.31 11.05 17.20
N PHE A 305 4.11 11.68 16.34
CA PHE A 305 3.70 12.80 15.50
C PHE A 305 3.47 12.31 14.06
N ILE A 306 2.37 12.72 13.45
CA ILE A 306 1.98 12.27 12.11
C ILE A 306 1.73 13.48 11.22
N ALA A 307 2.53 13.63 10.17
CA ALA A 307 2.40 14.71 9.20
C ALA A 307 1.70 14.22 7.92
N VAL A 308 0.49 14.74 7.64
CA VAL A 308 -0.40 14.29 6.54
C VAL A 308 -1.03 15.45 5.79
N THR A 309 -0.25 16.49 5.54
CA THR A 309 -0.67 17.59 4.66
C THR A 309 -0.45 17.22 3.18
N GLU A 310 -0.87 18.09 2.27
CA GLU A 310 -0.68 17.90 0.82
C GLU A 310 0.75 18.25 0.35
N ASP A 311 1.60 18.78 1.22
CA ASP A 311 2.95 19.26 0.92
C ASP A 311 3.99 18.33 1.55
N ASP A 312 4.72 17.59 0.72
CA ASP A 312 5.70 16.59 1.14
C ASP A 312 6.85 17.21 1.93
N GLU A 313 7.36 18.36 1.48
CA GLU A 313 8.46 19.07 2.13
C GLU A 313 8.06 19.52 3.54
N ASN A 314 6.88 20.09 3.68
CA ASN A 314 6.33 20.51 4.98
C ASN A 314 6.11 19.31 5.90
N ASN A 315 5.63 18.18 5.37
CA ASN A 315 5.44 16.97 6.15
C ASN A 315 6.78 16.44 6.71
N ILE A 316 7.80 16.37 5.87
CA ILE A 316 9.13 15.90 6.27
C ILE A 316 9.77 16.86 7.27
N LEU A 317 9.80 18.16 6.97
CA LEU A 317 10.42 19.16 7.84
C LEU A 317 9.71 19.24 9.19
N ALA A 318 8.38 19.25 9.24
CA ALA A 318 7.64 19.24 10.49
C ALA A 318 7.91 17.98 11.31
N SER A 319 8.02 16.82 10.68
CA SER A 319 8.39 15.56 11.34
C SER A 319 9.76 15.64 11.98
N LEU A 320 10.76 16.20 11.28
CA LEU A 320 12.10 16.37 11.80
C LEU A 320 12.14 17.39 12.96
N ILE A 321 11.41 18.51 12.86
CA ILE A 321 11.30 19.51 13.93
C ILE A 321 10.60 18.90 15.15
N ALA A 322 9.56 18.10 14.96
CA ALA A 322 8.87 17.40 16.05
C ALA A 322 9.82 16.43 16.77
N LYS A 323 10.61 15.66 16.02
CA LYS A 323 11.60 14.72 16.57
C LYS A 323 12.72 15.44 17.31
N GLU A 324 13.28 16.53 16.76
CA GLU A 324 14.26 17.40 17.44
C GLU A 324 13.67 18.02 18.72
N SER A 325 12.37 18.29 18.73
CA SER A 325 11.66 18.85 19.88
C SER A 325 11.32 17.82 20.96
N GLY A 326 11.65 16.55 20.76
CA GLY A 326 11.54 15.47 21.74
C GLY A 326 10.40 14.50 21.53
N CYS A 327 9.72 14.52 20.38
CA CYS A 327 8.77 13.46 20.01
C CYS A 327 9.51 12.15 19.76
N GLU A 328 8.99 11.04 20.27
CA GLU A 328 9.67 9.74 20.19
C GLU A 328 9.65 9.17 18.77
N ARG A 329 8.51 9.24 18.09
CA ARG A 329 8.28 8.66 16.76
C ARG A 329 7.60 9.64 15.82
N VAL A 330 8.01 9.64 14.55
CA VAL A 330 7.40 10.49 13.53
C VAL A 330 7.01 9.67 12.30
N ILE A 331 5.82 9.92 11.78
CA ILE A 331 5.31 9.32 10.56
C ILE A 331 5.01 10.44 9.57
N SER A 332 5.53 10.34 8.35
CA SER A 332 5.34 11.34 7.30
C SER A 332 4.62 10.76 6.10
N LEU A 333 3.68 11.52 5.56
CA LEU A 333 3.15 11.26 4.23
C LEU A 333 4.09 11.88 3.20
N ALA A 334 4.46 11.11 2.17
CA ALA A 334 5.19 11.60 1.01
C ALA A 334 4.61 11.02 -0.28
N ASN A 335 4.25 11.92 -1.22
CA ASN A 335 3.70 11.54 -2.52
C ASN A 335 4.81 11.17 -3.53
N SER A 336 5.97 11.82 -3.41
CA SER A 336 7.10 11.61 -4.30
C SER A 336 8.01 10.48 -3.81
N SER A 337 8.29 9.52 -4.68
CA SER A 337 9.25 8.43 -4.43
C SER A 337 10.68 8.92 -4.15
N ASN A 338 11.04 10.11 -4.65
CA ASN A 338 12.34 10.72 -4.39
C ASN A 338 12.56 11.01 -2.90
N TYR A 339 11.48 11.23 -2.15
CA TYR A 339 11.57 11.50 -0.71
C TYR A 339 11.56 10.24 0.14
N THR A 340 10.93 9.15 -0.31
CA THR A 340 10.77 7.93 0.50
C THR A 340 12.11 7.35 0.94
N SER A 341 13.09 7.28 0.04
CA SER A 341 14.44 6.79 0.36
C SER A 341 15.28 7.77 1.19
N LEU A 342 14.95 9.07 1.12
CA LEU A 342 15.66 10.12 1.86
C LEU A 342 15.17 10.25 3.31
N THR A 343 13.86 10.11 3.52
CA THR A 343 13.21 10.33 4.83
C THR A 343 13.76 9.43 5.93
N ALA A 344 13.99 8.15 5.64
CA ALA A 344 14.60 7.21 6.58
C ALA A 344 16.01 7.67 7.01
N LYS A 345 16.84 8.14 6.07
CA LYS A 345 18.19 8.67 6.34
C LYS A 345 18.16 9.96 7.16
N LEU A 346 17.10 10.75 7.01
CA LEU A 346 16.90 11.99 7.81
C LEU A 346 16.35 11.71 9.20
N GLY A 347 15.91 10.49 9.50
CA GLY A 347 15.41 10.11 10.82
C GLY A 347 13.90 10.12 10.97
N VAL A 348 13.14 10.08 9.84
CA VAL A 348 11.70 9.81 9.86
C VAL A 348 11.50 8.29 10.05
N ASP A 349 10.71 7.91 11.05
CA ASP A 349 10.59 6.50 11.46
C ASP A 349 9.69 5.67 10.50
N ALA A 350 8.72 6.31 9.86
CA ALA A 350 7.93 5.67 8.81
C ALA A 350 7.44 6.70 7.79
N THR A 351 7.44 6.31 6.51
CA THR A 351 6.91 7.13 5.41
C THR A 351 5.83 6.36 4.69
N VAL A 352 4.66 6.98 4.52
CA VAL A 352 3.53 6.37 3.81
C VAL A 352 3.27 7.12 2.51
N SER A 353 3.14 6.37 1.41
CA SER A 353 2.89 6.94 0.08
C SER A 353 1.46 6.63 -0.38
N PRO A 354 0.65 7.65 -0.70
CA PRO A 354 -0.67 7.47 -1.30
C PRO A 354 -0.60 6.74 -2.64
N LYS A 355 0.47 6.96 -3.38
CA LYS A 355 0.73 6.33 -4.67
C LYS A 355 0.78 4.81 -4.53
N THR A 356 1.64 4.30 -3.67
CA THR A 356 1.83 2.86 -3.47
C THR A 356 0.56 2.21 -2.93
N SER A 357 -0.09 2.82 -1.94
CA SER A 357 -1.35 2.31 -1.37
C SER A 357 -2.46 2.21 -2.42
N THR A 358 -2.61 3.25 -3.28
CA THR A 358 -3.65 3.28 -4.31
C THR A 358 -3.38 2.28 -5.43
N VAL A 359 -2.14 2.22 -5.92
CA VAL A 359 -1.74 1.27 -6.97
C VAL A 359 -2.01 -0.15 -6.51
N SER A 360 -1.57 -0.52 -5.30
CA SER A 360 -1.81 -1.85 -4.73
C SER A 360 -3.30 -2.22 -4.70
N THR A 361 -4.15 -1.29 -4.23
CA THR A 361 -5.61 -1.53 -4.19
C THR A 361 -6.20 -1.73 -5.60
N ILE A 362 -5.73 -0.98 -6.60
CA ILE A 362 -6.21 -1.15 -7.99
C ILE A 362 -5.74 -2.49 -8.54
N MET A 363 -4.48 -2.84 -8.32
CA MET A 363 -3.89 -4.07 -8.86
C MET A 363 -4.57 -5.34 -8.35
N GLN A 364 -4.99 -5.38 -7.09
CA GLN A 364 -5.84 -6.47 -6.57
C GLN A 364 -7.11 -6.70 -7.39
N HIS A 365 -7.62 -5.64 -8.05
CA HIS A 365 -8.85 -5.70 -8.84
C HIS A 365 -8.62 -5.85 -10.33
N VAL A 366 -7.41 -5.60 -10.83
CA VAL A 366 -7.05 -5.75 -12.24
C VAL A 366 -6.81 -7.21 -12.60
N ARG A 367 -6.18 -7.95 -11.70
CA ARG A 367 -5.76 -9.32 -12.00
C ARG A 367 -6.92 -10.29 -12.16
N ARG A 368 -6.71 -11.26 -13.06
CA ARG A 368 -7.58 -12.41 -13.31
C ARG A 368 -6.91 -13.64 -12.72
N GLY A 369 -7.68 -14.53 -12.09
CA GLY A 369 -7.16 -15.80 -11.62
C GLY A 369 -7.22 -15.99 -10.10
N ARG A 370 -6.32 -16.81 -9.56
CA ARG A 370 -6.30 -17.25 -8.16
C ARG A 370 -5.45 -16.38 -7.23
N ILE A 371 -4.94 -15.26 -7.74
CA ILE A 371 -4.25 -14.28 -6.89
C ILE A 371 -5.30 -13.54 -6.06
N LYS A 372 -5.28 -13.76 -4.75
CA LYS A 372 -6.18 -13.10 -3.79
C LYS A 372 -5.68 -11.71 -3.41
N THR A 373 -4.37 -11.60 -3.22
CA THR A 373 -3.73 -10.35 -2.81
C THR A 373 -2.50 -10.10 -3.67
N LEU A 374 -2.35 -8.87 -4.13
CA LEU A 374 -1.12 -8.38 -4.71
C LEU A 374 -0.87 -6.97 -4.17
N GLN A 375 0.25 -6.78 -3.50
CA GLN A 375 0.63 -5.48 -2.95
C GLN A 375 2.06 -5.14 -3.33
N ALA A 376 2.22 -3.96 -3.92
CA ALA A 376 3.54 -3.40 -4.19
C ALA A 376 4.15 -2.86 -2.90
N ILE A 377 5.43 -3.14 -2.69
CA ILE A 377 6.24 -2.60 -1.60
C ILE A 377 7.47 -1.90 -2.16
N TYR A 378 8.11 -1.08 -1.33
CA TYR A 378 9.34 -0.37 -1.68
C TYR A 378 9.23 0.35 -3.04
N ASP A 379 8.28 1.29 -3.14
CA ASP A 379 7.99 2.08 -4.35
C ASP A 379 7.66 1.26 -5.62
N GLY A 380 7.17 0.02 -5.44
CA GLY A 380 6.80 -0.87 -6.54
C GLY A 380 7.97 -1.68 -7.12
N GLU A 381 9.11 -1.72 -6.44
CA GLU A 381 10.27 -2.53 -6.83
C GLU A 381 10.11 -4.00 -6.46
N ALA A 382 9.27 -4.31 -5.47
CA ALA A 382 8.90 -5.67 -5.10
C ALA A 382 7.38 -5.79 -4.87
N GLU A 383 6.88 -7.01 -4.93
CA GLU A 383 5.47 -7.35 -4.86
C GLU A 383 5.25 -8.51 -3.91
N ILE A 384 4.20 -8.39 -3.10
CA ILE A 384 3.71 -9.45 -2.25
C ILE A 384 2.49 -10.07 -2.91
N ILE A 385 2.52 -11.37 -3.08
CA ILE A 385 1.51 -12.13 -3.80
C ILE A 385 0.96 -13.20 -2.86
N GLU A 386 -0.36 -13.24 -2.71
CA GLU A 386 -1.09 -14.34 -2.08
C GLU A 386 -1.87 -15.06 -3.15
N ALA A 387 -1.55 -16.33 -3.40
CA ALA A 387 -2.20 -17.16 -4.40
C ALA A 387 -2.80 -18.41 -3.77
N GLU A 388 -4.02 -18.77 -4.19
CA GLU A 388 -4.71 -19.99 -3.79
C GLU A 388 -4.50 -21.09 -4.81
N VAL A 389 -4.06 -22.25 -4.35
CA VAL A 389 -3.86 -23.43 -5.19
C VAL A 389 -5.22 -24.08 -5.51
N SER A 390 -5.56 -24.15 -6.80
CA SER A 390 -6.78 -24.81 -7.25
C SER A 390 -6.71 -26.32 -7.05
N GLU A 391 -7.85 -26.98 -6.83
CA GLU A 391 -7.96 -28.45 -6.82
C GLU A 391 -7.44 -29.10 -8.11
N THR A 392 -7.53 -28.38 -9.25
CA THR A 392 -7.09 -28.84 -10.56
C THR A 392 -5.74 -28.25 -10.99
N SER A 393 -5.02 -27.60 -10.06
CA SER A 393 -3.69 -27.05 -10.36
C SER A 393 -2.67 -28.17 -10.56
N HIS A 394 -1.76 -27.99 -11.52
CA HIS A 394 -0.62 -28.88 -11.70
C HIS A 394 0.37 -28.83 -10.52
N LEU A 395 0.28 -27.84 -9.67
CA LEU A 395 1.10 -27.69 -8.46
C LEU A 395 0.71 -28.69 -7.36
N VAL A 396 -0.51 -29.22 -7.39
CA VAL A 396 -1.01 -30.18 -6.39
C VAL A 396 -0.17 -31.46 -6.42
N ASN A 397 0.26 -31.93 -5.24
CA ASN A 397 1.16 -33.06 -5.02
C ASN A 397 2.61 -32.83 -5.44
N MET A 398 3.02 -31.60 -5.83
CA MET A 398 4.43 -31.25 -5.99
C MET A 398 5.04 -30.86 -4.65
N SER A 399 6.30 -31.21 -4.42
CA SER A 399 7.06 -30.68 -3.28
C SER A 399 7.51 -29.23 -3.57
N LEU A 400 7.77 -28.43 -2.53
CA LEU A 400 8.30 -27.09 -2.74
C LEU A 400 9.68 -27.11 -3.42
N SER A 401 10.47 -28.17 -3.23
CA SER A 401 11.76 -28.37 -3.91
C SER A 401 11.63 -28.59 -5.41
N ASP A 402 10.47 -29.08 -5.87
CA ASP A 402 10.22 -29.35 -7.30
C ASP A 402 9.62 -28.13 -8.03
N LEU A 403 9.29 -27.05 -7.30
CA LEU A 403 8.80 -25.84 -7.89
C LEU A 403 9.90 -25.08 -8.62
N GLU A 404 9.74 -24.89 -9.92
CA GLU A 404 10.60 -24.01 -10.71
C GLU A 404 10.17 -22.55 -10.53
N LEU A 405 10.53 -21.95 -9.38
CA LEU A 405 10.26 -20.55 -9.13
C LEU A 405 11.09 -19.65 -10.05
N PRO A 406 10.53 -18.54 -10.55
CA PRO A 406 11.30 -17.52 -11.23
C PRO A 406 12.42 -16.98 -10.31
N ASN A 407 13.51 -16.49 -10.91
CA ASN A 407 14.55 -15.84 -10.14
C ASN A 407 13.99 -14.67 -9.33
N GLU A 408 14.56 -14.41 -8.16
CA GLU A 408 14.16 -13.30 -7.27
C GLU A 408 12.72 -13.43 -6.73
N VAL A 409 12.24 -14.67 -6.55
CA VAL A 409 10.98 -15.00 -5.88
C VAL A 409 11.28 -15.82 -4.62
N ILE A 410 10.66 -15.43 -3.50
CA ILE A 410 10.76 -16.14 -2.22
C ILE A 410 9.38 -16.57 -1.76
N ILE A 411 9.21 -17.83 -1.41
CA ILE A 411 8.03 -18.29 -0.67
C ILE A 411 8.18 -17.83 0.78
N GLY A 412 7.23 -17.03 1.23
CA GLY A 412 7.19 -16.54 2.60
C GLY A 412 6.54 -17.51 3.56
N MET A 413 5.28 -17.85 3.29
CA MET A 413 4.49 -18.76 4.14
C MET A 413 3.43 -19.49 3.32
N ILE A 414 2.98 -20.62 3.87
CA ILE A 414 1.85 -21.37 3.34
C ILE A 414 0.78 -21.43 4.42
N VAL A 415 -0.47 -21.13 4.08
CA VAL A 415 -1.62 -21.28 4.99
C VAL A 415 -2.47 -22.42 4.48
N ARG A 416 -2.60 -23.47 5.31
CA ARG A 416 -3.36 -24.68 5.05
C ARG A 416 -4.34 -24.93 6.18
N ASN A 417 -5.65 -24.93 5.91
CA ASN A 417 -6.70 -25.22 6.89
C ASN A 417 -6.53 -24.43 8.22
N ASP A 418 -6.17 -23.15 8.12
CA ASP A 418 -5.85 -22.24 9.23
C ASP A 418 -4.46 -22.42 9.87
N ASP A 419 -3.74 -23.47 9.58
CA ASP A 419 -2.37 -23.67 10.03
C ASP A 419 -1.38 -22.90 9.16
N ILE A 420 -0.37 -22.31 9.80
CA ILE A 420 0.70 -21.56 9.14
C ILE A 420 1.96 -22.43 9.06
N LEU A 421 2.41 -22.70 7.86
CA LEU A 421 3.58 -23.51 7.57
C LEU A 421 4.72 -22.63 7.08
N LEU A 422 5.90 -22.80 7.67
CA LEU A 422 7.15 -22.25 7.10
C LEU A 422 7.53 -23.02 5.82
N PRO A 423 8.11 -22.35 4.83
CA PRO A 423 8.52 -23.04 3.59
C PRO A 423 9.65 -24.02 3.89
N ASP A 424 9.33 -25.29 3.81
CA ASP A 424 10.28 -26.41 3.89
C ASP A 424 10.31 -27.13 2.53
N PRO A 425 11.47 -27.46 1.97
CA PRO A 425 11.58 -28.13 0.66
C PRO A 425 10.75 -29.42 0.53
N GLU A 426 10.52 -30.14 1.64
CA GLU A 426 9.76 -31.40 1.66
C GLU A 426 8.24 -31.20 1.74
N ILE A 427 7.74 -29.98 1.96
CA ILE A 427 6.30 -29.72 1.98
C ILE A 427 5.71 -30.01 0.61
N VAL A 428 4.72 -30.88 0.60
CA VAL A 428 3.91 -31.19 -0.58
C VAL A 428 2.71 -30.23 -0.62
N ILE A 429 2.50 -29.58 -1.76
CA ILE A 429 1.42 -28.64 -1.99
C ILE A 429 0.09 -29.40 -2.04
N GLU A 430 -0.90 -28.91 -1.31
CA GLU A 430 -2.26 -29.44 -1.28
C GLU A 430 -3.27 -28.49 -1.94
N PRO A 431 -4.43 -29.02 -2.40
CA PRO A 431 -5.51 -28.15 -2.85
C PRO A 431 -5.94 -27.15 -1.78
N LEU A 432 -6.26 -25.92 -2.20
CA LEU A 432 -6.67 -24.79 -1.36
C LEU A 432 -5.57 -24.23 -0.44
N ASP A 433 -4.33 -24.67 -0.59
CA ASP A 433 -3.21 -23.98 0.05
C ASP A 433 -3.16 -22.52 -0.42
N HIS A 434 -2.97 -21.60 0.53
CA HIS A 434 -2.63 -20.21 0.22
C HIS A 434 -1.11 -20.06 0.31
N ILE A 435 -0.48 -19.87 -0.83
CA ILE A 435 0.97 -19.64 -0.91
C ILE A 435 1.21 -18.15 -0.95
N ILE A 436 1.99 -17.66 0.00
CA ILE A 436 2.36 -16.26 0.12
C ILE A 436 3.80 -16.11 -0.34
N LEU A 437 4.00 -15.23 -1.32
CA LEU A 437 5.28 -15.02 -1.99
C LEU A 437 5.68 -13.55 -1.95
N MET A 438 6.99 -13.32 -1.96
CA MET A 438 7.58 -12.04 -2.35
C MET A 438 8.27 -12.24 -3.69
N ALA A 439 8.04 -11.34 -4.62
CA ALA A 439 8.65 -11.31 -5.93
C ALA A 439 9.20 -9.93 -6.25
N ARG A 440 10.32 -9.86 -6.97
CA ARG A 440 10.75 -8.60 -7.56
C ARG A 440 9.77 -8.18 -8.67
N SER A 441 9.60 -6.87 -8.84
CA SER A 441 8.67 -6.31 -9.85
C SER A 441 8.89 -6.91 -11.24
N GLY A 442 7.78 -7.23 -11.92
CA GLY A 442 7.78 -7.86 -13.25
C GLY A 442 7.78 -9.39 -13.25
N GLN A 443 7.77 -10.05 -12.10
CA GLN A 443 7.66 -11.52 -12.01
C GLN A 443 6.22 -12.01 -11.76
N ALA A 444 5.33 -11.10 -11.36
CA ALA A 444 3.98 -11.48 -10.95
C ALA A 444 3.17 -12.20 -12.05
N SER A 445 3.34 -11.81 -13.32
CA SER A 445 2.67 -12.52 -14.44
C SER A 445 3.11 -13.99 -14.55
N LYS A 446 4.40 -14.28 -14.37
CA LYS A 446 4.91 -15.66 -14.40
C LYS A 446 4.38 -16.49 -13.24
N ILE A 447 4.28 -15.85 -12.06
CA ILE A 447 3.69 -16.49 -10.88
C ILE A 447 2.20 -16.77 -11.13
N GLU A 448 1.46 -15.81 -11.71
CA GLU A 448 0.07 -16.00 -12.07
C GLU A 448 -0.13 -17.20 -13.01
N ASP A 449 0.74 -17.33 -14.02
CA ASP A 449 0.70 -18.46 -14.97
C ASP A 449 0.93 -19.80 -14.26
N MET A 450 1.80 -19.84 -13.23
CA MET A 450 2.03 -21.06 -12.42
C MET A 450 0.80 -21.49 -11.63
N PHE A 451 -0.02 -20.55 -11.18
CA PHE A 451 -1.25 -20.83 -10.42
C PHE A 451 -2.49 -20.97 -11.31
N THR A 452 -2.36 -20.72 -12.62
CA THR A 452 -3.45 -20.84 -13.57
C THR A 452 -3.63 -22.32 -13.98
N VAL A 453 -4.87 -22.75 -14.12
CA VAL A 453 -5.19 -24.08 -14.61
C VAL A 453 -4.84 -24.12 -16.09
N GLN A 454 -3.90 -24.96 -16.50
CA GLN A 454 -3.74 -25.32 -17.91
C GLN A 454 -4.96 -26.14 -18.32
N VAL A 455 -5.88 -25.53 -19.05
CA VAL A 455 -6.94 -26.26 -19.72
C VAL A 455 -6.30 -26.89 -20.95
N ASP A 456 -5.91 -28.15 -20.85
CA ASP A 456 -5.59 -28.93 -22.03
C ASP A 456 -6.86 -28.97 -22.93
N LEU A 457 -6.84 -28.19 -23.97
CA LEU A 457 -7.85 -28.25 -25.03
C LEU A 457 -7.62 -29.58 -25.79
N PHE A 458 -8.38 -30.59 -25.41
CA PHE A 458 -8.53 -31.81 -26.22
C PHE A 458 -9.26 -31.51 -27.52
#